data_0bc03d94e882dc3f9dd7dece42fe7e5f
#
_entry.id   0bc03d94e882dc3f9dd7dece42fe7e5f
#
_cell.length_a   1.000
_cell.length_b   1.000
_cell.length_c   1.000
_cell.angle_alpha   90.00
_cell.angle_beta   90.00
_cell.angle_gamma   90.00
#
_symmetry.space_group_name_H-M   'P 1'
#
loop_
_entity.id
_entity.type
_entity.pdbx_description
1 polymer ?
#
loop_
_entity_poly.entity_id
_entity_poly.type
_entity_poly.pdbx_seq_one_letter_code
_entity_poly.pdbx_strand_id
1 'polypeptide(L)'
;MKYKIEGETLPVVICDLDKGETMISEGGSMAWMSPNMKMETTSNGGIGKAIGRMFSGEKMFQNRFTAEGGSGMIAFASSFPGSVRAFEISPSNEMIFQKSSFLAGESGINLSVFFNKKLGSGLFGGEGFILQKASGSGIVFAEFDGHVIAVSYTHLI
;
A
#
# COMPACT_ATOMS: atom_id res chain seq x y z
N MET A 1 13.26 4.04 9.46
CA MET A 1 13.40 3.14 8.30
C MET A 1 14.25 3.78 7.22
N LYS A 2 15.08 2.99 6.49
CA LYS A 2 15.74 3.37 5.23
C LYS A 2 15.17 2.51 4.11
N TYR A 3 15.22 3.00 2.88
CA TYR A 3 14.73 2.22 1.74
C TYR A 3 15.50 2.53 0.47
N LYS A 4 15.40 1.63 -0.51
CA LYS A 4 15.83 1.81 -1.89
C LYS A 4 14.83 1.15 -2.83
N ILE A 5 14.71 1.70 -4.03
CA ILE A 5 13.88 1.15 -5.10
C ILE A 5 14.83 0.69 -6.20
N GLU A 6 14.76 -0.58 -6.58
CA GLU A 6 15.61 -1.22 -7.57
C GLU A 6 14.77 -1.91 -8.65
N GLY A 7 15.32 -2.00 -9.85
CA GLY A 7 14.67 -2.62 -11.01
C GLY A 7 13.95 -1.60 -11.90
N GLU A 8 13.93 -1.88 -13.19
CA GLU A 8 13.36 -0.98 -14.21
C GLU A 8 11.95 -1.40 -14.64
N THR A 9 11.75 -2.68 -14.90
CA THR A 9 10.47 -3.18 -15.43
C THR A 9 9.54 -3.67 -14.32
N LEU A 10 10.08 -4.42 -13.38
CA LEU A 10 9.36 -4.91 -12.18
C LEU A 10 10.13 -4.44 -10.95
N PRO A 11 9.94 -3.18 -10.53
CA PRO A 11 10.70 -2.61 -9.44
C PRO A 11 10.37 -3.27 -8.10
N VAL A 12 11.38 -3.28 -7.23
CA VAL A 12 11.31 -3.79 -5.87
C VAL A 12 11.67 -2.68 -4.91
N VAL A 13 10.90 -2.54 -3.86
CA VAL A 13 11.23 -1.67 -2.72
C VAL A 13 11.87 -2.53 -1.65
N ILE A 14 13.11 -2.21 -1.27
CA ILE A 14 13.84 -2.87 -0.20
C ILE A 14 13.91 -1.91 0.98
N CYS A 15 13.36 -2.33 2.12
CA CYS A 15 13.29 -1.54 3.34
C CYS A 15 14.20 -2.15 4.42
N ASP A 16 15.07 -1.33 4.98
CA ASP A 16 15.86 -1.65 6.17
C ASP A 16 15.17 -1.04 7.40
N LEU A 17 14.72 -1.89 8.31
CA LEU A 17 13.99 -1.53 9.50
C LEU A 17 14.89 -1.62 10.74
N ASP A 18 14.80 -0.64 11.62
CA ASP A 18 15.35 -0.77 12.95
C ASP A 18 14.45 -1.67 13.82
N LYS A 19 15.00 -2.17 14.92
CA LYS A 19 14.25 -3.02 15.86
C LYS A 19 12.93 -2.35 16.28
N GLY A 20 11.81 -3.06 16.08
CA GLY A 20 10.48 -2.62 16.43
C GLY A 20 9.76 -1.80 15.35
N GLU A 21 10.46 -1.39 14.30
CA GLU A 21 9.80 -0.76 13.14
C GLU A 21 8.93 -1.78 12.40
N THR A 22 7.81 -1.29 11.87
CA THR A 22 6.79 -2.13 11.23
C THR A 22 6.38 -1.54 9.88
N MET A 23 6.36 -2.40 8.87
CA MET A 23 5.75 -2.13 7.57
C MET A 23 4.38 -2.78 7.45
N ILE A 24 3.52 -2.17 6.66
CA ILE A 24 2.20 -2.69 6.29
C ILE A 24 2.14 -2.91 4.78
N SER A 25 1.43 -3.95 4.37
CA SER A 25 1.13 -4.19 2.95
C SER A 25 -0.19 -4.94 2.78
N GLU A 26 -0.71 -4.95 1.56
CA GLU A 26 -1.74 -5.91 1.17
C GLU A 26 -1.13 -7.29 0.90
N GLY A 27 -1.97 -8.34 0.80
CA GLY A 27 -1.49 -9.69 0.53
C GLY A 27 -0.82 -9.83 -0.83
N GLY A 28 0.32 -10.53 -0.86
CA GLY A 28 1.01 -10.91 -2.10
C GLY A 28 2.15 -9.99 -2.56
N SER A 29 2.35 -8.83 -1.95
CA SER A 29 3.41 -7.88 -2.37
C SER A 29 4.79 -8.18 -1.75
N MET A 30 4.85 -8.86 -0.60
CA MET A 30 6.12 -9.22 0.04
C MET A 30 6.85 -10.27 -0.80
N ALA A 31 8.08 -9.95 -1.22
CA ALA A 31 8.93 -10.82 -2.02
C ALA A 31 9.91 -11.63 -1.16
N TRP A 32 10.61 -11.00 -0.23
CA TRP A 32 11.49 -11.66 0.75
C TRP A 32 11.63 -10.81 2.01
N MET A 33 12.07 -11.44 3.09
CA MET A 33 12.37 -10.77 4.35
C MET A 33 13.45 -11.52 5.15
N SER A 34 14.12 -10.81 6.06
CA SER A 34 15.08 -11.42 7.00
C SER A 34 14.35 -12.37 7.97
N PRO A 35 15.07 -13.39 8.50
CA PRO A 35 14.47 -14.39 9.41
C PRO A 35 13.86 -13.81 10.70
N ASN A 36 14.33 -12.64 11.13
CA ASN A 36 13.85 -11.95 12.33
C ASN A 36 12.66 -11.02 12.08
N MET A 37 12.08 -11.04 10.89
CA MET A 37 10.84 -10.33 10.61
C MET A 37 9.63 -11.17 11.02
N LYS A 38 8.78 -10.61 11.86
CA LYS A 38 7.51 -11.22 12.27
C LYS A 38 6.38 -10.71 11.40
N MET A 39 5.65 -11.63 10.78
CA MET A 39 4.45 -11.32 9.99
C MET A 39 3.19 -11.58 10.80
N GLU A 40 2.29 -10.62 10.82
CA GLU A 40 0.95 -10.73 11.40
C GLU A 40 -0.08 -10.25 10.39
N THR A 41 -1.13 -11.02 10.18
CA THR A 41 -2.27 -10.60 9.35
C THR A 41 -3.38 -10.06 10.24
N THR A 42 -3.73 -8.80 10.06
CA THR A 42 -4.80 -8.15 10.81
C THR A 42 -5.96 -7.78 9.90
N SER A 43 -7.17 -8.12 10.32
CA SER A 43 -8.37 -7.51 9.75
C SER A 43 -8.66 -6.22 10.54
N ASN A 44 -8.56 -5.07 9.92
CA ASN A 44 -8.93 -3.81 10.56
C ASN A 44 -10.40 -3.82 10.98
N GLY A 45 -10.68 -4.11 12.25
CA GLY A 45 -12.01 -3.91 12.82
C GLY A 45 -12.71 -5.08 13.50
N GLY A 46 -12.00 -6.15 13.86
CA GLY A 46 -12.59 -7.30 14.54
C GLY A 46 -13.49 -8.17 13.64
N ILE A 47 -13.71 -9.43 14.04
CA ILE A 47 -14.41 -10.45 13.23
C ILE A 47 -15.82 -10.00 12.80
N GLY A 48 -16.56 -9.28 13.63
CA GLY A 48 -17.92 -8.80 13.30
C GLY A 48 -18.02 -7.70 12.27
N LYS A 49 -16.98 -6.82 12.19
CA LYS A 49 -16.91 -5.77 11.17
C LYS A 49 -16.27 -6.26 9.86
N ALA A 50 -15.43 -7.30 9.94
CA ALA A 50 -14.84 -7.95 8.77
C ALA A 50 -15.92 -8.60 7.89
N ILE A 51 -16.93 -9.24 8.49
CA ILE A 51 -18.03 -9.90 7.76
C ILE A 51 -18.86 -8.87 6.98
N GLY A 52 -19.22 -7.73 7.60
CA GLY A 52 -19.97 -6.66 6.91
C GLY A 52 -19.21 -6.03 5.74
N ARG A 53 -17.87 -6.00 5.81
CA ARG A 53 -16.98 -5.46 4.78
C ARG A 53 -16.65 -6.45 3.67
N MET A 54 -16.68 -7.76 3.94
CA MET A 54 -16.60 -8.80 2.90
C MET A 54 -17.75 -8.67 1.87
N PHE A 55 -18.94 -8.26 2.32
CA PHE A 55 -20.08 -8.01 1.43
C PHE A 55 -19.94 -6.73 0.59
N SER A 56 -19.10 -5.78 0.99
CA SER A 56 -18.82 -4.56 0.21
C SER A 56 -17.67 -4.71 -0.80
N GLY A 57 -17.04 -5.89 -0.89
CA GLY A 57 -15.89 -6.15 -1.78
C GLY A 57 -14.56 -5.57 -1.29
N GLU A 58 -14.51 -5.06 -0.06
CA GLU A 58 -13.32 -4.53 0.57
C GLU A 58 -12.56 -5.67 1.27
N LYS A 59 -11.57 -6.26 0.61
CA LYS A 59 -10.55 -7.09 1.27
C LYS A 59 -9.67 -6.17 2.10
N MET A 60 -9.99 -6.03 3.38
CA MET A 60 -9.19 -5.23 4.32
C MET A 60 -8.30 -6.13 5.19
N PHE A 61 -7.66 -7.13 4.58
CA PHE A 61 -6.59 -7.86 5.23
C PHE A 61 -5.30 -7.12 4.99
N GLN A 62 -4.72 -6.62 6.06
CA GLN A 62 -3.45 -5.95 6.04
C GLN A 62 -2.42 -6.84 6.74
N ASN A 63 -1.32 -7.10 6.06
CA ASN A 63 -0.16 -7.75 6.65
C ASN A 63 0.72 -6.71 7.33
N ARG A 64 1.18 -7.02 8.51
CA ARG A 64 2.12 -6.23 9.30
C ARG A 64 3.40 -7.03 9.44
N PHE A 65 4.54 -6.39 9.16
CA PHE A 65 5.86 -6.99 9.25
C PHE A 65 6.71 -6.18 10.20
N THR A 66 7.08 -6.77 11.33
CA THR A 66 7.83 -6.10 12.40
C THR A 66 9.22 -6.71 12.55
N ALA A 67 10.26 -5.88 12.64
CA ALA A 67 11.61 -6.33 12.94
C ALA A 67 11.74 -6.66 14.44
N GLU A 68 11.93 -7.94 14.78
CA GLU A 68 12.05 -8.41 16.17
C GLU A 68 13.51 -8.78 16.50
N GLY A 69 13.93 -8.49 17.73
CA GLY A 69 15.26 -8.87 18.24
C GLY A 69 16.44 -8.03 17.72
N GLY A 70 16.29 -7.31 16.63
CA GLY A 70 17.33 -6.47 15.98
C GLY A 70 16.79 -5.81 14.73
N SER A 71 17.66 -5.16 13.95
CA SER A 71 17.30 -4.64 12.63
C SER A 71 16.95 -5.77 11.67
N GLY A 72 16.03 -5.52 10.75
CA GLY A 72 15.57 -6.48 9.75
C GLY A 72 15.42 -5.83 8.39
N MET A 73 15.36 -6.65 7.34
CA MET A 73 15.14 -6.22 5.97
C MET A 73 13.88 -6.89 5.42
N ILE A 74 13.10 -6.14 4.65
CA ILE A 74 11.95 -6.66 3.91
C ILE A 74 11.87 -6.01 2.53
N ALA A 75 11.46 -6.80 1.54
CA ALA A 75 11.29 -6.33 0.17
C ALA A 75 9.86 -6.56 -0.31
N PHE A 76 9.34 -5.57 -1.03
CA PHE A 76 8.03 -5.60 -1.67
C PHE A 76 8.22 -5.43 -3.18
N ALA A 77 7.70 -6.37 -3.96
CA ALA A 77 7.82 -6.36 -5.41
C ALA A 77 6.55 -5.85 -6.07
N SER A 78 6.72 -5.07 -7.13
CA SER A 78 5.60 -4.67 -8.00
C SER A 78 4.93 -5.90 -8.61
N SER A 79 3.62 -5.86 -8.72
CA SER A 79 2.81 -6.96 -9.26
C SER A 79 2.67 -6.91 -10.78
N PHE A 80 3.04 -5.81 -11.41
CA PHE A 80 2.97 -5.59 -12.86
C PHE A 80 4.13 -4.70 -13.35
N PRO A 81 4.44 -4.74 -14.65
CA PRO A 81 5.45 -3.85 -15.24
C PRO A 81 5.07 -2.38 -15.11
N GLY A 82 5.99 -1.59 -14.54
CA GLY A 82 5.70 -0.18 -14.33
C GLY A 82 6.70 0.52 -13.41
N SER A 83 6.20 1.41 -12.58
CA SER A 83 7.01 2.26 -11.70
C SER A 83 6.53 2.15 -10.26
N VAL A 84 7.48 2.22 -9.32
CA VAL A 84 7.18 2.41 -7.90
C VAL A 84 7.68 3.78 -7.47
N ARG A 85 6.88 4.49 -6.69
CA ARG A 85 7.22 5.78 -6.11
C ARG A 85 6.98 5.78 -4.61
N ALA A 86 7.85 6.50 -3.89
CA ALA A 86 7.69 6.77 -2.48
C ALA A 86 7.05 8.14 -2.28
N PHE A 87 6.07 8.22 -1.38
CA PHE A 87 5.38 9.45 -1.01
C PHE A 87 5.43 9.64 0.49
N GLU A 88 5.87 10.81 0.92
CA GLU A 88 5.84 11.20 2.31
C GLU A 88 4.44 11.71 2.69
N ILE A 89 3.83 11.05 3.64
CA ILE A 89 2.49 11.38 4.16
C ILE A 89 2.62 12.06 5.51
N SER A 90 1.87 13.13 5.69
CA SER A 90 1.76 13.87 6.94
C SER A 90 0.33 14.43 7.08
N PRO A 91 -0.05 14.98 8.25
CA PRO A 91 -1.36 15.60 8.41
C PRO A 91 -1.66 16.75 7.43
N SER A 92 -0.61 17.38 6.88
CA SER A 92 -0.73 18.44 5.86
C SER A 92 -0.52 17.94 4.43
N ASN A 93 -0.19 16.65 4.23
CA ASN A 93 0.12 16.07 2.95
C ASN A 93 -0.47 14.65 2.84
N GLU A 94 -1.79 14.58 2.72
CA GLU A 94 -2.50 13.33 2.46
C GLU A 94 -2.48 13.01 0.95
N MET A 95 -2.58 11.74 0.60
CA MET A 95 -2.55 11.29 -0.80
C MET A 95 -3.78 10.44 -1.12
N ILE A 96 -4.33 10.65 -2.32
CA ILE A 96 -5.41 9.83 -2.88
C ILE A 96 -4.89 9.11 -4.12
N PHE A 97 -5.10 7.82 -4.19
CA PHE A 97 -4.67 6.96 -5.29
C PHE A 97 -5.67 5.82 -5.53
N GLN A 98 -5.56 5.17 -6.66
CA GLN A 98 -6.35 3.97 -6.93
C GLN A 98 -5.96 2.86 -5.95
N LYS A 99 -6.95 2.14 -5.43
CA LYS A 99 -6.73 1.10 -4.40
C LYS A 99 -5.65 0.08 -4.79
N SER A 100 -5.63 -0.35 -6.03
CA SER A 100 -4.63 -1.30 -6.57
C SER A 100 -3.20 -0.75 -6.64
N SER A 101 -3.01 0.56 -6.44
CA SER A 101 -1.67 1.17 -6.46
C SER A 101 -0.94 1.07 -5.12
N PHE A 102 -1.59 0.69 -4.02
CA PHE A 102 -0.90 0.53 -2.74
C PHE A 102 -0.02 -0.70 -2.75
N LEU A 103 1.29 -0.53 -2.56
CA LEU A 103 2.27 -1.61 -2.47
C LEU A 103 2.63 -1.92 -1.02
N ALA A 104 3.12 -0.91 -0.29
CA ALA A 104 3.50 -1.01 1.11
C ALA A 104 3.56 0.37 1.76
N GLY A 105 3.62 0.41 3.09
CA GLY A 105 3.81 1.66 3.83
C GLY A 105 4.32 1.43 5.25
N GLU A 106 4.77 2.49 5.90
CA GLU A 106 5.08 2.45 7.33
C GLU A 106 3.81 2.30 8.18
N SER A 107 3.94 1.76 9.38
CA SER A 107 2.80 1.45 10.26
C SER A 107 2.00 2.67 10.74
N GLY A 108 2.54 3.88 10.59
CA GLY A 108 1.85 5.15 10.88
C GLY A 108 0.86 5.59 9.78
N ILE A 109 0.80 4.85 8.68
CA ILE A 109 -0.12 5.12 7.57
C ILE A 109 -1.49 4.49 7.85
N ASN A 110 -2.53 5.29 7.65
CA ASN A 110 -3.92 4.86 7.68
C ASN A 110 -4.49 4.90 6.26
N LEU A 111 -5.01 3.76 5.82
CA LEU A 111 -5.69 3.64 4.53
C LEU A 111 -7.21 3.63 4.74
N SER A 112 -7.91 4.44 3.97
CA SER A 112 -9.37 4.52 3.99
C SER A 112 -9.91 4.63 2.58
N VAL A 113 -11.13 4.13 2.36
CA VAL A 113 -11.83 4.33 1.08
C VAL A 113 -12.25 5.79 0.97
N PHE A 114 -11.78 6.47 -0.07
CA PHE A 114 -12.16 7.84 -0.39
C PHE A 114 -13.36 7.89 -1.32
N PHE A 115 -13.39 7.03 -2.33
CA PHE A 115 -14.45 6.96 -3.31
C PHE A 115 -14.64 5.53 -3.80
N ASN A 116 -15.88 5.08 -3.86
CA ASN A 116 -16.24 3.75 -4.37
C ASN A 116 -17.41 3.87 -5.35
N LYS A 117 -17.12 3.72 -6.64
CA LYS A 117 -18.16 3.63 -7.67
C LYS A 117 -18.24 2.20 -8.17
N LYS A 118 -19.26 1.47 -7.76
CA LYS A 118 -19.64 0.21 -8.39
C LYS A 118 -20.21 0.52 -9.77
N LEU A 119 -19.40 0.43 -10.80
CA LEU A 119 -19.86 0.44 -12.20
C LEU A 119 -20.54 -0.91 -12.45
N GLY A 120 -21.77 -0.84 -12.94
CA GLY A 120 -22.56 -2.06 -13.23
C GLY A 120 -21.77 -3.05 -14.08
N SER A 121 -22.03 -4.31 -13.88
CA SER A 121 -21.29 -5.52 -14.24
C SER A 121 -20.94 -5.76 -15.73
N GLY A 122 -20.82 -4.73 -16.56
CA GLY A 122 -20.70 -4.93 -18.00
C GLY A 122 -19.50 -4.33 -18.71
N LEU A 123 -18.79 -3.33 -18.17
CA LEU A 123 -17.79 -2.59 -18.96
C LEU A 123 -16.34 -2.68 -18.45
N PHE A 124 -16.09 -3.00 -17.17
CA PHE A 124 -14.71 -3.04 -16.63
C PHE A 124 -14.50 -4.19 -15.63
N GLY A 125 -14.74 -5.43 -16.02
CA GLY A 125 -14.31 -6.61 -15.27
C GLY A 125 -14.86 -6.77 -13.83
N GLY A 126 -15.92 -6.07 -13.43
CA GLY A 126 -16.64 -6.32 -12.18
C GLY A 126 -16.05 -5.75 -10.88
N GLU A 127 -14.81 -5.24 -10.86
CA GLU A 127 -14.17 -4.78 -9.61
C GLU A 127 -14.51 -3.32 -9.22
N GLY A 128 -15.08 -2.52 -10.11
CA GLY A 128 -15.39 -1.12 -9.84
C GLY A 128 -14.14 -0.24 -9.69
N PHE A 129 -14.34 1.08 -9.69
CA PHE A 129 -13.27 2.06 -9.49
C PHE A 129 -13.26 2.51 -8.03
N ILE A 130 -12.20 2.18 -7.29
CA ILE A 130 -12.04 2.51 -5.88
C ILE A 130 -10.83 3.41 -5.71
N LEU A 131 -11.06 4.60 -5.15
CA LEU A 131 -9.98 5.47 -4.66
C LEU A 131 -9.78 5.26 -3.17
N GLN A 132 -8.52 5.20 -2.78
CA GLN A 132 -8.06 5.04 -1.42
C GLN A 132 -7.30 6.28 -0.99
N LYS A 133 -7.49 6.69 0.26
CA LYS A 133 -6.75 7.80 0.86
C LYS A 133 -5.74 7.26 1.86
N ALA A 134 -4.48 7.69 1.70
CA ALA A 134 -3.45 7.53 2.70
C ALA A 134 -3.36 8.80 3.56
N SER A 135 -3.45 8.63 4.86
CA SER A 135 -3.34 9.66 5.89
C SER A 135 -2.45 9.18 7.03
N GLY A 136 -2.24 10.01 8.04
CA GLY A 136 -1.33 9.72 9.15
C GLY A 136 0.06 10.28 8.91
N SER A 137 1.11 9.53 9.24
CA SER A 137 2.51 9.95 9.07
C SER A 137 3.39 8.77 8.71
N GLY A 138 4.28 8.97 7.73
CA GLY A 138 5.24 7.97 7.25
C GLY A 138 5.33 7.94 5.74
N ILE A 139 5.99 6.92 5.22
CA ILE A 139 6.20 6.73 3.79
C ILE A 139 5.21 5.69 3.26
N VAL A 140 4.58 6.01 2.12
CA VAL A 140 3.80 5.08 1.30
C VAL A 140 4.55 4.80 0.03
N PHE A 141 4.64 3.53 -0.34
CA PHE A 141 5.09 3.07 -1.64
C PHE A 141 3.88 2.71 -2.48
N ALA A 142 3.76 3.36 -3.62
CA ALA A 142 2.70 3.08 -4.58
C ALA A 142 3.28 2.59 -5.91
N GLU A 143 2.62 1.60 -6.51
CA GLU A 143 2.96 1.05 -7.82
C GLU A 143 2.01 1.60 -8.89
N PHE A 144 2.56 1.85 -10.07
CA PHE A 144 1.84 2.44 -11.20
C PHE A 144 2.17 1.68 -12.47
N ASP A 145 1.16 1.42 -13.28
CA ASP A 145 1.34 0.86 -14.60
C ASP A 145 2.05 1.88 -15.52
N GLY A 146 3.18 1.47 -16.12
CA GLY A 146 3.98 2.30 -16.99
C GLY A 146 4.79 3.39 -16.28
N HIS A 147 4.83 4.58 -16.88
CA HIS A 147 5.67 5.70 -16.44
C HIS A 147 4.86 6.76 -15.68
N VAL A 148 5.41 7.25 -14.57
CA VAL A 148 4.76 8.29 -13.75
C VAL A 148 5.24 9.68 -14.17
N ILE A 149 4.27 10.54 -14.50
CA ILE A 149 4.50 11.95 -14.80
C ILE A 149 3.77 12.79 -13.76
N ALA A 150 4.51 13.67 -13.07
CA ALA A 150 3.92 14.65 -12.16
C ALA A 150 3.44 15.88 -12.95
N VAL A 151 2.17 16.26 -12.74
CA VAL A 151 1.58 17.46 -13.31
C VAL A 151 0.92 18.29 -12.23
N SER A 152 1.05 19.61 -12.33
CA SER A 152 0.36 20.55 -11.43
C SER A 152 -0.75 21.26 -12.20
N TYR A 153 -1.97 21.22 -11.68
CA TYR A 153 -3.11 21.92 -12.24
C TYR A 153 -3.42 23.14 -11.38
N THR A 154 -3.27 24.35 -11.95
CA THR A 154 -3.69 25.59 -11.30
C THR A 154 -5.11 26.00 -11.67
N HIS A 155 -5.63 25.51 -12.80
CA HIS A 155 -7.01 25.72 -13.23
C HIS A 155 -7.53 24.47 -13.96
N LEU A 156 -8.69 23.97 -13.53
CA LEU A 156 -9.55 23.11 -14.32
C LEU A 156 -10.59 24.01 -14.98
N ILE A 157 -10.55 24.12 -16.29
CA ILE A 157 -11.62 24.77 -17.07
C ILE A 157 -12.67 23.75 -17.40
#